data_82e8eabe8daa6bfa2effe1a1c4c8a526
#
_entry.id   82e8eabe8daa6bfa2effe1a1c4c8a526
#
_cell.length_a   1.000
_cell.length_b   1.000
_cell.length_c   1.000
_cell.angle_alpha   90.00
_cell.angle_beta   90.00
_cell.angle_gamma   90.00
#
_symmetry.space_group_name_H-M   'P 1'
#
loop_
_entity.id
_entity.type
_entity.pdbx_description
1 polymer ?
#
loop_
_entity_poly.entity_id
_entity_poly.type
_entity_poly.pdbx_seq_one_letter_code
_entity_poly.pdbx_strand_id
1 'polypeptide(L)'
;MLNQSEDHVLVELYRSGNERALEVLIRRHQKRIFLQIYSKVQDQDVADDLFQETFIKIIKSLRKSNYEEKGKFLPWALRIANNTTLDYFRRETRKKEVRSTGEYTVFDTYGESDRPIETNWIEAQINEDLRKLIDYLPEEQRKVLHLRMFCEYSFKDIAEETGVSINTALGRMRYAISNIQKLMAQHNISLEQ
;
A
#
# COMPACT_ATOMS: atom_id res chain seq x y z
N MET A 1 15.07 -20.31 16.21
CA MET A 1 13.82 -20.23 16.99
C MET A 1 13.06 -18.91 16.76
N LEU A 2 13.67 -17.70 16.82
CA LEU A 2 12.96 -16.41 16.60
C LEU A 2 12.28 -16.29 15.22
N ASN A 3 12.86 -16.85 14.17
CA ASN A 3 12.29 -16.78 12.81
C ASN A 3 10.93 -17.49 12.65
N GLN A 4 10.59 -18.40 13.55
CA GLN A 4 9.32 -19.14 13.55
C GLN A 4 8.29 -18.56 14.52
N SER A 5 8.68 -17.57 15.33
CA SER A 5 7.78 -16.92 16.28
C SER A 5 6.75 -16.06 15.54
N GLU A 6 5.54 -15.99 16.07
CA GLU A 6 4.50 -15.10 15.56
C GLU A 6 4.85 -13.62 15.80
N ASP A 7 4.29 -12.72 14.99
CA ASP A 7 4.61 -11.29 15.05
C ASP A 7 4.36 -10.67 16.43
N HIS A 8 3.27 -11.07 17.10
CA HIS A 8 2.95 -10.57 18.43
C HIS A 8 4.04 -10.93 19.47
N VAL A 9 4.59 -12.15 19.39
CA VAL A 9 5.67 -12.59 20.27
C VAL A 9 6.95 -11.78 20.01
N LEU A 10 7.25 -11.54 18.73
CA LEU A 10 8.40 -10.72 18.33
C LEU A 10 8.27 -9.27 18.81
N VAL A 11 7.07 -8.70 18.74
CA VAL A 11 6.80 -7.34 19.27
C VAL A 11 7.03 -7.28 20.78
N GLU A 12 6.54 -8.25 21.54
CA GLU A 12 6.74 -8.30 22.99
C GLU A 12 8.20 -8.48 23.37
N LEU A 13 8.91 -9.37 22.66
CA LEU A 13 10.36 -9.56 22.86
C LEU A 13 11.15 -8.29 22.56
N TYR A 14 10.78 -7.57 21.49
CA TYR A 14 11.41 -6.28 21.17
C TYR A 14 11.16 -5.24 22.28
N ARG A 15 9.95 -5.15 22.79
CA ARG A 15 9.60 -4.26 23.91
C ARG A 15 10.36 -4.59 25.19
N SER A 16 10.67 -5.87 25.43
CA SER A 16 11.50 -6.32 26.55
C SER A 16 13.01 -6.12 26.34
N GLY A 17 13.41 -5.50 25.21
CA GLY A 17 14.81 -5.15 24.92
C GLY A 17 15.53 -6.09 23.95
N ASN A 18 14.84 -7.07 23.35
CA ASN A 18 15.46 -7.96 22.39
C ASN A 18 15.46 -7.35 20.97
N GLU A 19 16.54 -6.65 20.61
CA GLU A 19 16.70 -6.01 19.29
C GLU A 19 16.66 -7.02 18.11
N ARG A 20 17.06 -8.27 18.33
CA ARG A 20 16.99 -9.33 17.29
C ARG A 20 15.55 -9.66 16.88
N ALA A 21 14.60 -9.50 17.78
CA ALA A 21 13.19 -9.70 17.47
C ALA A 21 12.68 -8.66 16.45
N LEU A 22 13.12 -7.41 16.57
CA LEU A 22 12.83 -6.36 15.60
C LEU A 22 13.46 -6.68 14.23
N GLU A 23 14.70 -7.16 14.21
CA GLU A 23 15.36 -7.55 12.95
C GLU A 23 14.56 -8.62 12.20
N VAL A 24 14.03 -9.61 12.92
CA VAL A 24 13.18 -10.66 12.33
C VAL A 24 11.89 -10.08 11.78
N LEU A 25 11.21 -9.16 12.50
CA LEU A 25 10.01 -8.49 12.03
C LEU A 25 10.27 -7.69 10.74
N ILE A 26 11.37 -6.93 10.72
CA ILE A 26 11.77 -6.15 9.54
C ILE A 26 12.00 -7.08 8.36
N ARG A 27 12.84 -8.12 8.49
CA ARG A 27 13.13 -9.08 7.42
C ARG A 27 11.88 -9.75 6.86
N ARG A 28 10.93 -10.10 7.75
CA ARG A 28 9.69 -10.77 7.37
C ARG A 28 8.78 -9.89 6.51
N HIS A 29 8.71 -8.60 6.82
CA HIS A 29 7.71 -7.71 6.24
C HIS A 29 8.27 -6.63 5.29
N GLN A 30 9.60 -6.44 5.24
CA GLN A 30 10.24 -5.36 4.46
C GLN A 30 9.82 -5.37 2.99
N LYS A 31 9.80 -6.53 2.35
CA LYS A 31 9.45 -6.64 0.92
C LYS A 31 8.03 -6.13 0.67
N ARG A 32 7.05 -6.53 1.48
CA ARG A 32 5.65 -6.12 1.32
C ARG A 32 5.45 -4.63 1.59
N ILE A 33 6.13 -4.09 2.63
CA ILE A 33 6.06 -2.66 2.96
C ILE A 33 6.71 -1.84 1.85
N PHE A 34 7.89 -2.25 1.37
CA PHE A 34 8.58 -1.58 0.28
C PHE A 34 7.75 -1.56 -1.00
N LEU A 35 7.22 -2.71 -1.43
CA LEU A 35 6.39 -2.83 -2.64
C LEU A 35 5.15 -1.94 -2.58
N GLN A 36 4.52 -1.80 -1.40
CA GLN A 36 3.37 -0.89 -1.26
C GLN A 36 3.76 0.57 -1.45
N ILE A 37 4.93 1.00 -0.94
CA ILE A 37 5.44 2.35 -1.14
C ILE A 37 5.80 2.55 -2.62
N TYR A 38 6.60 1.63 -3.17
CA TYR A 38 7.10 1.69 -4.53
C TYR A 38 5.96 1.72 -5.57
N SER A 39 4.90 0.92 -5.38
CA SER A 39 3.74 0.90 -6.28
C SER A 39 3.05 2.26 -6.43
N LYS A 40 3.25 3.17 -5.48
CA LYS A 40 2.66 4.51 -5.48
C LYS A 40 3.58 5.58 -6.00
N VAL A 41 4.86 5.53 -5.62
CA VAL A 41 5.82 6.58 -5.99
C VAL A 41 6.51 6.29 -7.31
N GLN A 42 6.66 5.01 -7.69
CA GLN A 42 7.28 4.52 -8.93
C GLN A 42 8.71 5.07 -9.18
N ASP A 43 9.37 5.49 -8.10
CA ASP A 43 10.73 6.00 -8.07
C ASP A 43 11.48 5.27 -6.95
N GLN A 44 12.63 4.66 -7.30
CA GLN A 44 13.40 3.82 -6.38
C GLN A 44 13.97 4.62 -5.22
N ASP A 45 14.58 5.78 -5.49
CA ASP A 45 15.25 6.58 -4.47
C ASP A 45 14.22 7.15 -3.48
N VAL A 46 13.09 7.63 -4.01
CA VAL A 46 11.96 8.10 -3.18
C VAL A 46 11.37 6.97 -2.36
N ALA A 47 11.24 5.76 -2.95
CA ALA A 47 10.70 4.61 -2.23
C ALA A 47 11.62 4.18 -1.09
N ASP A 48 12.95 4.18 -1.29
CA ASP A 48 13.94 3.86 -0.27
C ASP A 48 13.91 4.87 0.89
N ASP A 49 13.80 6.16 0.60
CA ASP A 49 13.68 7.21 1.62
C ASP A 49 12.40 7.06 2.44
N LEU A 50 11.26 6.84 1.79
CA LEU A 50 9.98 6.65 2.46
C LEU A 50 9.93 5.34 3.24
N PHE A 51 10.61 4.31 2.77
CA PHE A 51 10.76 3.05 3.47
C PHE A 51 11.54 3.24 4.79
N GLN A 52 12.66 3.95 4.76
CA GLN A 52 13.43 4.30 5.95
C GLN A 52 12.59 5.15 6.92
N GLU A 53 11.92 6.20 6.43
CA GLU A 53 11.04 7.05 7.25
C GLU A 53 9.92 6.21 7.91
N THR A 54 9.34 5.28 7.17
CA THR A 54 8.31 4.36 7.65
C THR A 54 8.82 3.50 8.82
N PHE A 55 10.00 2.89 8.67
CA PHE A 55 10.57 2.07 9.74
C PHE A 55 10.96 2.87 10.97
N ILE A 56 11.46 4.10 10.80
CA ILE A 56 11.71 5.00 11.94
C ILE A 56 10.39 5.27 12.70
N LYS A 57 9.28 5.50 12.01
CA LYS A 57 7.95 5.70 12.63
C LYS A 57 7.46 4.43 13.33
N ILE A 58 7.63 3.27 12.71
CA ILE A 58 7.29 1.96 13.31
C ILE A 58 8.06 1.76 14.62
N ILE A 59 9.39 1.90 14.58
CA ILE A 59 10.26 1.72 15.74
C ILE A 59 9.88 2.68 16.89
N LYS A 60 9.70 3.97 16.57
CA LYS A 60 9.26 4.97 17.54
C LYS A 60 7.91 4.62 18.17
N SER A 61 6.98 4.12 17.38
CA SER A 61 5.63 3.76 17.84
C SER A 61 5.66 2.50 18.72
N LEU A 62 6.46 1.51 18.37
CA LEU A 62 6.66 0.30 19.19
C LEU A 62 7.29 0.63 20.55
N ARG A 63 8.30 1.51 20.58
CA ARG A 63 8.98 1.93 21.82
C ARG A 63 8.06 2.75 22.75
N LYS A 64 7.18 3.58 22.19
CA LYS A 64 6.25 4.43 22.95
C LYS A 64 4.99 3.69 23.41
N SER A 65 4.89 2.39 23.21
CA SER A 65 3.69 1.58 23.50
C SER A 65 2.40 2.10 22.83
N ASN A 66 2.51 2.89 21.76
CA ASN A 66 1.38 3.39 20.99
C ASN A 66 0.78 2.32 20.06
N TYR A 67 1.40 1.18 19.96
CA TYR A 67 0.90 0.03 19.23
C TYR A 67 0.26 -0.95 20.21
N GLU A 68 -1.04 -1.16 20.09
CA GLU A 68 -1.74 -2.23 20.79
C GLU A 68 -1.58 -3.53 19.97
N GLU A 69 -0.93 -4.51 20.58
CA GLU A 69 -0.75 -5.81 19.95
C GLU A 69 -2.08 -6.57 19.87
N LYS A 70 -2.60 -6.73 18.66
CA LYS A 70 -3.85 -7.46 18.36
C LYS A 70 -3.62 -8.53 17.29
N GLY A 71 -2.40 -9.04 17.13
CA GLY A 71 -2.05 -9.99 16.06
C GLY A 71 -2.10 -9.39 14.64
N LYS A 72 -2.02 -8.07 14.49
CA LYS A 72 -2.18 -7.36 13.21
C LYS A 72 -1.00 -6.44 12.89
N PHE A 73 0.22 -6.89 13.17
CA PHE A 73 1.42 -6.08 12.94
C PHE A 73 1.54 -5.59 11.50
N LEU A 74 1.46 -6.49 10.51
CA LEU A 74 1.62 -6.10 9.10
C LEU A 74 0.56 -5.10 8.62
N PRO A 75 -0.76 -5.29 8.83
CA PRO A 75 -1.75 -4.27 8.48
C PRO A 75 -1.49 -2.91 9.11
N TRP A 76 -1.03 -2.87 10.35
CA TRP A 76 -0.68 -1.64 11.04
C TRP A 76 0.58 -0.99 10.44
N ALA A 77 1.62 -1.77 10.14
CA ALA A 77 2.84 -1.28 9.50
C ALA A 77 2.57 -0.72 8.08
N LEU A 78 1.72 -1.42 7.30
CA LEU A 78 1.27 -0.96 5.98
C LEU A 78 0.48 0.36 6.06
N ARG A 79 -0.32 0.56 7.11
CA ARG A 79 -1.02 1.84 7.33
C ARG A 79 -0.04 2.98 7.61
N ILE A 80 1.06 2.73 8.36
CA ILE A 80 2.11 3.73 8.57
C ILE A 80 2.80 4.06 7.25
N ALA A 81 3.17 3.04 6.46
CA ALA A 81 3.77 3.22 5.14
C ALA A 81 2.88 4.08 4.23
N ASN A 82 1.60 3.76 4.20
CA ASN A 82 0.60 4.50 3.45
C ASN A 82 0.54 5.98 3.83
N ASN A 83 0.41 6.27 5.12
CA ASN A 83 0.37 7.63 5.63
C ASN A 83 1.66 8.39 5.32
N THR A 84 2.83 7.73 5.41
CA THR A 84 4.12 8.33 5.07
C THR A 84 4.17 8.71 3.59
N THR A 85 3.69 7.85 2.71
CA THR A 85 3.62 8.12 1.26
C THR A 85 2.63 9.26 0.94
N LEU A 86 1.46 9.30 1.59
CA LEU A 86 0.51 10.41 1.44
C LEU A 86 1.08 11.75 1.88
N ASP A 87 1.79 11.75 3.01
CA ASP A 87 2.44 12.97 3.53
C ASP A 87 3.54 13.46 2.58
N TYR A 88 4.24 12.53 1.91
CA TYR A 88 5.20 12.89 0.84
C TYR A 88 4.48 13.58 -0.32
N PHE A 89 3.42 13.01 -0.87
CA PHE A 89 2.68 13.64 -1.99
C PHE A 89 2.11 15.00 -1.60
N ARG A 90 1.56 15.14 -0.41
CA ARG A 90 1.07 16.45 0.10
C ARG A 90 2.20 17.49 0.17
N ARG A 91 3.40 17.08 0.59
CA ARG A 91 4.58 17.97 0.63
C ARG A 91 5.01 18.38 -0.77
N GLU A 92 5.03 17.44 -1.72
CA GLU A 92 5.41 17.72 -3.10
C GLU A 92 4.40 18.63 -3.82
N THR A 93 3.10 18.40 -3.61
CA THR A 93 2.06 19.29 -4.15
C THR A 93 2.22 20.72 -3.63
N ARG A 94 2.41 20.91 -2.33
CA ARG A 94 2.66 22.24 -1.75
C ARG A 94 3.93 22.91 -2.29
N LYS A 95 5.01 22.15 -2.50
CA LYS A 95 6.23 22.70 -3.11
C LYS A 95 5.98 23.15 -4.56
N LYS A 96 5.18 22.42 -5.32
CA LYS A 96 4.78 22.81 -6.68
C LYS A 96 3.89 24.04 -6.67
N GLU A 97 2.93 24.16 -5.78
CA GLU A 97 2.08 25.34 -5.62
C GLU A 97 2.88 26.61 -5.28
N VAL A 98 3.86 26.52 -4.38
CA VAL A 98 4.74 27.64 -4.04
C VAL A 98 5.67 28.04 -5.20
N ARG A 99 6.00 27.11 -6.12
CA ARG A 99 6.80 27.38 -7.32
C ARG A 99 5.96 27.85 -8.50
N SER A 100 4.65 27.59 -8.50
CA SER A 100 3.74 27.87 -9.62
C SER A 100 2.98 29.20 -9.52
N THR A 101 3.54 30.22 -8.87
CA THR A 101 3.16 31.61 -9.17
C THR A 101 3.62 32.06 -10.59
N GLY A 102 3.97 31.15 -11.45
CA GLY A 102 4.27 31.32 -12.86
C GLY A 102 3.81 30.08 -13.60
N GLU A 103 2.75 30.25 -14.44
CA GLU A 103 2.23 29.34 -15.45
C GLU A 103 3.08 28.09 -15.73
N TYR A 104 2.48 26.87 -15.54
CA TYR A 104 2.48 25.78 -16.52
C TYR A 104 1.75 24.54 -16.00
N THR A 105 0.93 23.95 -16.84
CA THR A 105 0.11 22.77 -16.78
C THR A 105 0.83 21.52 -16.27
N VAL A 106 0.18 20.80 -15.33
CA VAL A 106 0.65 19.54 -14.76
C VAL A 106 -0.03 18.37 -15.50
N PHE A 107 0.55 17.95 -16.61
CA PHE A 107 0.40 16.61 -17.17
C PHE A 107 1.68 16.35 -17.99
N ASP A 108 2.63 15.70 -17.36
CA ASP A 108 3.71 14.93 -17.97
C ASP A 108 4.90 14.86 -17.00
N THR A 109 5.08 13.74 -16.40
CA THR A 109 6.39 13.12 -16.13
C THR A 109 6.19 11.86 -15.31
N TYR A 110 5.84 10.76 -15.95
CA TYR A 110 6.15 9.43 -15.45
C TYR A 110 7.36 8.94 -16.26
N GLY A 111 8.54 9.11 -15.69
CA GLY A 111 9.77 8.57 -16.26
C GLY A 111 9.86 7.07 -16.04
N GLU A 112 10.14 6.33 -17.10
CA GLU A 112 10.53 4.93 -17.05
C GLU A 112 11.86 4.80 -16.28
N SER A 113 11.88 3.99 -15.22
CA SER A 113 13.07 3.64 -14.47
C SER A 113 13.48 2.20 -14.80
N ASP A 114 14.74 2.03 -15.19
CA ASP A 114 15.39 0.75 -15.47
C ASP A 114 15.35 -0.18 -14.26
N ARG A 115 14.80 -1.38 -14.43
CA ARG A 115 14.67 -2.43 -13.41
C ARG A 115 15.62 -3.60 -13.69
N PRO A 116 16.15 -4.29 -12.65
CA PRO A 116 16.80 -5.59 -12.83
C PRO A 116 15.78 -6.65 -13.27
N ILE A 117 16.17 -7.43 -14.27
CA ILE A 117 15.26 -8.12 -15.22
C ILE A 117 14.58 -9.40 -14.68
N GLU A 118 15.04 -10.03 -13.61
CA GLU A 118 14.62 -11.42 -13.31
C GLU A 118 13.54 -11.61 -12.25
N THR A 119 13.32 -10.67 -11.34
CA THR A 119 12.21 -10.71 -10.37
C THR A 119 10.93 -10.10 -10.94
N ASN A 120 11.05 -9.36 -12.04
CA ASN A 120 10.00 -8.55 -12.65
C ASN A 120 8.97 -9.34 -13.48
N TRP A 121 9.33 -10.49 -14.05
CA TRP A 121 8.45 -11.17 -15.00
C TRP A 121 7.20 -11.76 -14.33
N ILE A 122 7.36 -12.40 -13.17
CA ILE A 122 6.23 -13.04 -12.46
C ILE A 122 5.34 -11.98 -11.80
N GLU A 123 5.94 -10.97 -11.16
CA GLU A 123 5.19 -9.87 -10.53
C GLU A 123 4.53 -8.96 -11.58
N ALA A 124 5.19 -8.71 -12.72
CA ALA A 124 4.61 -7.97 -13.84
C ALA A 124 3.44 -8.74 -14.48
N GLN A 125 3.56 -10.04 -14.65
CA GLN A 125 2.51 -10.89 -15.18
C GLN A 125 1.29 -10.92 -14.25
N ILE A 126 1.50 -11.10 -12.94
CA ILE A 126 0.43 -11.06 -11.93
C ILE A 126 -0.26 -9.69 -11.90
N ASN A 127 0.51 -8.60 -12.00
CA ASN A 127 -0.04 -7.25 -12.03
C ASN A 127 -0.81 -6.98 -13.32
N GLU A 128 -0.34 -7.49 -14.45
CA GLU A 128 -1.03 -7.36 -15.73
C GLU A 128 -2.33 -8.18 -15.75
N ASP A 129 -2.29 -9.40 -15.27
CA ASP A 129 -3.46 -10.25 -15.18
C ASP A 129 -4.50 -9.69 -14.20
N LEU A 130 -4.06 -9.13 -13.07
CA LEU A 130 -4.94 -8.44 -12.13
C LEU A 130 -5.57 -7.18 -12.73
N ARG A 131 -4.83 -6.40 -13.51
CA ARG A 131 -5.38 -5.24 -14.25
C ARG A 131 -6.45 -5.66 -15.23
N LYS A 132 -6.21 -6.71 -16.01
CA LYS A 132 -7.21 -7.29 -16.93
C LYS A 132 -8.47 -7.71 -16.18
N LEU A 133 -8.33 -8.35 -15.00
CA LEU A 133 -9.48 -8.75 -14.18
C LEU A 133 -10.28 -7.54 -13.67
N ILE A 134 -9.61 -6.44 -13.33
CA ILE A 134 -10.27 -5.19 -12.92
C ILE A 134 -11.10 -4.61 -14.07
N ASP A 135 -10.63 -4.73 -15.31
CA ASP A 135 -11.35 -4.24 -16.49
C ASP A 135 -12.66 -5.02 -16.77
N TYR A 136 -12.77 -6.27 -16.32
CA TYR A 136 -14.01 -7.05 -16.38
C TYR A 136 -15.04 -6.67 -15.31
N LEU A 137 -14.68 -5.85 -14.34
CA LEU A 137 -15.65 -5.39 -13.34
C LEU A 137 -16.65 -4.40 -13.95
N PRO A 138 -17.92 -4.41 -13.48
CA PRO A 138 -18.86 -3.33 -13.76
C PRO A 138 -18.27 -1.96 -13.40
N GLU A 139 -18.54 -0.95 -14.22
CA GLU A 139 -17.94 0.39 -14.11
C GLU A 139 -18.03 0.97 -12.69
N GLU A 140 -19.19 0.84 -12.05
CA GLU A 140 -19.42 1.34 -10.70
C GLU A 140 -18.56 0.65 -9.62
N GLN A 141 -18.27 -0.64 -9.80
CA GLN A 141 -17.41 -1.40 -8.91
C GLN A 141 -15.95 -1.05 -9.15
N ARG A 142 -15.55 -0.94 -10.43
CA ARG A 142 -14.22 -0.53 -10.84
C ARG A 142 -13.89 0.87 -10.33
N LYS A 143 -14.83 1.84 -10.45
CA LYS A 143 -14.66 3.20 -9.96
C LYS A 143 -14.43 3.24 -8.45
N VAL A 144 -15.25 2.54 -7.66
CA VAL A 144 -15.09 2.47 -6.20
C VAL A 144 -13.76 1.79 -5.83
N LEU A 145 -13.39 0.71 -6.51
CA LEU A 145 -12.12 0.03 -6.30
C LEU A 145 -10.94 0.97 -6.57
N HIS A 146 -10.96 1.68 -7.70
CA HIS A 146 -9.94 2.64 -8.09
C HIS A 146 -9.80 3.77 -7.07
N LEU A 147 -10.89 4.42 -6.70
CA LEU A 147 -10.89 5.50 -5.70
C LEU A 147 -10.37 5.02 -4.35
N ARG A 148 -10.70 3.79 -3.95
CA ARG A 148 -10.24 3.24 -2.67
C ARG A 148 -8.79 2.81 -2.66
N MET A 149 -8.34 2.11 -3.73
CA MET A 149 -7.04 1.45 -3.78
C MET A 149 -5.92 2.35 -4.30
N PHE A 150 -6.23 3.23 -5.25
CA PHE A 150 -5.24 4.08 -5.91
C PHE A 150 -5.32 5.54 -5.46
N CYS A 151 -6.53 6.07 -5.23
CA CYS A 151 -6.71 7.44 -4.74
C CYS A 151 -6.85 7.52 -3.22
N GLU A 152 -6.99 6.38 -2.53
CA GLU A 152 -7.08 6.25 -1.05
C GLU A 152 -8.24 7.01 -0.40
N TYR A 153 -9.28 7.27 -1.15
CA TYR A 153 -10.47 7.93 -0.65
C TYR A 153 -11.10 7.12 0.50
N SER A 154 -11.57 7.83 1.53
CA SER A 154 -12.44 7.20 2.52
C SER A 154 -13.78 6.81 1.87
N PHE A 155 -14.53 5.89 2.46
CA PHE A 155 -15.85 5.55 1.91
C PHE A 155 -16.83 6.73 1.96
N LYS A 156 -16.58 7.73 2.81
CA LYS A 156 -17.31 8.99 2.82
C LYS A 156 -16.99 9.80 1.56
N ASP A 157 -15.70 9.98 1.26
CA ASP A 157 -15.25 10.72 0.07
C ASP A 157 -15.69 10.01 -1.22
N ILE A 158 -15.64 8.67 -1.25
CA ILE A 158 -16.15 7.86 -2.37
C ILE A 158 -17.65 8.07 -2.56
N ALA A 159 -18.40 8.11 -1.47
CA ALA A 159 -19.84 8.32 -1.51
C ALA A 159 -20.18 9.72 -2.07
N GLU A 160 -19.47 10.75 -1.64
CA GLU A 160 -19.59 12.13 -2.14
C GLU A 160 -19.20 12.20 -3.63
N GLU A 161 -18.05 11.65 -4.04
CA GLU A 161 -17.54 11.67 -5.40
C GLU A 161 -18.43 10.90 -6.39
N THR A 162 -19.05 9.80 -5.94
CA THR A 162 -19.88 8.94 -6.78
C THR A 162 -21.38 9.22 -6.66
N GLY A 163 -21.78 10.16 -5.81
CA GLY A 163 -23.18 10.54 -5.62
C GLY A 163 -24.06 9.46 -4.99
N VAL A 164 -23.47 8.56 -4.17
CA VAL A 164 -24.20 7.45 -3.55
C VAL A 164 -24.08 7.49 -2.02
N SER A 165 -24.85 6.63 -1.33
CA SER A 165 -24.70 6.49 0.12
C SER A 165 -23.39 5.76 0.47
N ILE A 166 -22.85 5.99 1.67
CA ILE A 166 -21.67 5.28 2.20
C ILE A 166 -21.92 3.75 2.18
N ASN A 167 -23.12 3.31 2.52
CA ASN A 167 -23.47 1.89 2.49
C ASN A 167 -23.46 1.33 1.06
N THR A 168 -23.87 2.12 0.07
CA THR A 168 -23.79 1.73 -1.34
C THR A 168 -22.35 1.63 -1.80
N ALA A 169 -21.48 2.58 -1.43
CA ALA A 169 -20.05 2.53 -1.74
C ALA A 169 -19.37 1.30 -1.10
N LEU A 170 -19.68 0.99 0.15
CA LEU A 170 -19.24 -0.22 0.85
C LEU A 170 -19.73 -1.51 0.15
N GLY A 171 -21.00 -1.52 -0.27
CA GLY A 171 -21.58 -2.63 -1.02
C GLY A 171 -20.88 -2.86 -2.36
N ARG A 172 -20.68 -1.79 -3.13
CA ARG A 172 -19.94 -1.84 -4.41
C ARG A 172 -18.52 -2.38 -4.24
N MET A 173 -17.81 -1.96 -3.21
CA MET A 173 -16.46 -2.48 -2.90
C MET A 173 -16.49 -3.95 -2.55
N ARG A 174 -17.45 -4.40 -1.73
CA ARG A 174 -17.61 -5.83 -1.39
C ARG A 174 -17.88 -6.67 -2.62
N TYR A 175 -18.76 -6.22 -3.52
CA TYR A 175 -19.06 -6.91 -4.77
C TYR A 175 -17.86 -6.91 -5.72
N ALA A 176 -17.10 -5.81 -5.81
CA ALA A 176 -15.87 -5.74 -6.60
C ALA A 176 -14.87 -6.83 -6.17
N ILE A 177 -14.60 -6.94 -4.87
CA ILE A 177 -13.68 -7.96 -4.33
C ILE A 177 -14.21 -9.37 -4.62
N SER A 178 -15.50 -9.63 -4.39
CA SER A 178 -16.10 -10.95 -4.66
C SER A 178 -16.03 -11.32 -6.15
N ASN A 179 -16.25 -10.37 -7.05
CA ASN A 179 -16.17 -10.61 -8.49
C ASN A 179 -14.73 -10.84 -8.95
N ILE A 180 -13.74 -10.11 -8.43
CA ILE A 180 -12.32 -10.39 -8.70
C ILE A 180 -11.97 -11.80 -8.25
N GLN A 181 -12.36 -12.23 -7.05
CA GLN A 181 -12.09 -13.58 -6.55
C GLN A 181 -12.70 -14.66 -7.46
N LYS A 182 -13.92 -14.46 -7.96
CA LYS A 182 -14.56 -15.37 -8.91
C LYS A 182 -13.81 -15.41 -10.25
N LEU A 183 -13.41 -14.26 -10.78
CA LEU A 183 -12.64 -14.16 -12.02
C LEU A 183 -11.27 -14.83 -11.88
N MET A 184 -10.58 -14.63 -10.75
CA MET A 184 -9.33 -15.33 -10.45
C MET A 184 -9.48 -16.84 -10.47
N ALA A 185 -10.52 -17.36 -9.80
CA ALA A 185 -10.81 -18.79 -9.79
C ALA A 185 -11.14 -19.33 -11.20
N GLN A 186 -11.84 -18.57 -12.03
CA GLN A 186 -12.17 -18.94 -13.41
C GLN A 186 -10.95 -18.97 -14.33
N HIS A 187 -9.98 -18.08 -14.11
CA HIS A 187 -8.78 -17.95 -14.92
C HIS A 187 -7.55 -18.68 -14.34
N ASN A 188 -7.74 -19.48 -13.26
CA ASN A 188 -6.68 -20.19 -12.56
C ASN A 188 -5.51 -19.26 -12.11
N ILE A 189 -5.82 -18.02 -11.76
CA ILE A 189 -4.85 -17.05 -11.25
C ILE A 189 -4.76 -17.22 -9.73
N SER A 190 -3.60 -17.65 -9.23
CA SER A 190 -3.33 -17.77 -7.80
C SER A 190 -2.44 -16.60 -7.35
N LEU A 191 -2.82 -15.92 -6.26
CA LEU A 191 -1.98 -14.90 -5.61
C LEU A 191 -1.05 -15.50 -4.54
N GLU A 192 -1.09 -16.83 -4.36
CA GLU A 192 -0.23 -17.54 -3.42
C GLU A 192 1.08 -17.95 -4.10
N GLN A 193 2.14 -17.20 -3.82
CA GLN A 193 3.52 -17.67 -3.76
C GLN A 193 4.26 -16.91 -2.67
#